data_e03ad277457949a9a4546bada66331c4
#
_entry.id   e03ad277457949a9a4546bada66331c4
#
_cell.length_a   1.000
_cell.length_b   1.000
_cell.length_c   1.000
_cell.angle_alpha   90.00
_cell.angle_beta   90.00
_cell.angle_gamma   90.00
#
_symmetry.space_group_name_H-M   'P 1'
#
loop_
_entity.id
_entity.type
_entity.pdbx_description
1 polymer ?
#
loop_
_entity_poly.entity_id
_entity_poly.type
_entity_poly.pdbx_seq_one_letter_code
_entity_poly.pdbx_strand_id
1 'polypeptide(L)'
;VDWCGYGRGWYHSRCVRAADLCFLSHFLRIRREEYTIGIFRMITMKRINYKIGFVLLLGLCCRPVAAQQRVDVEKDLQYCHRQVARALAGLKKDGGWDYTRMPRNILAEDLKEGRTEWNCRPATPEEWCGGFWPGVLWCDYEYSGEAYIGRQARNYTASLAYLADRDPYDHDLGFLVHCSFGNGMRIAPCASYRDVIVGTANQLAKLFNPRIGTILSWPREVEKQGWPHNTIMDNMINLEMLFWASRNGGGQNLYDIAVRHAETTMNNHFRKDGSCYHVAVYDTVSGKLIKGVTHQGYSDRSMWARGQSWAIYGYTMAVSY
;
A
#
# COMPACT_ATOMS: atom_id res chain seq x y z
N VAL A 1 11.61 12.13 26.72
CA VAL A 1 10.54 13.10 26.46
C VAL A 1 9.28 12.28 26.23
N ASP A 2 8.35 12.31 27.19
CA ASP A 2 7.07 11.61 27.09
C ASP A 2 6.24 12.25 25.98
N TRP A 3 6.06 11.52 24.88
CA TRP A 3 5.38 12.02 23.67
C TRP A 3 3.86 11.92 23.73
N CYS A 4 3.28 11.12 24.61
CA CYS A 4 1.82 11.02 24.79
C CYS A 4 1.46 10.61 26.22
N GLY A 5 0.75 11.47 26.94
CA GLY A 5 0.16 11.14 28.24
C GLY A 5 -0.93 10.07 28.13
N TYR A 6 -1.00 9.18 29.12
CA TYR A 6 -1.97 8.09 29.18
C TYR A 6 -3.40 8.62 29.34
N GLY A 7 -4.25 8.36 28.34
CA GLY A 7 -5.71 8.42 28.46
C GLY A 7 -6.32 7.08 28.12
N ARG A 8 -6.89 6.35 29.12
CA ARG A 8 -7.67 5.13 28.90
C ARG A 8 -9.09 5.52 28.44
N GLY A 9 -9.46 5.13 27.23
CA GLY A 9 -10.84 5.23 26.77
C GLY A 9 -11.16 4.07 25.80
N TRP A 10 -12.04 3.17 26.23
CA TRP A 10 -12.55 2.02 25.51
C TRP A 10 -13.32 2.43 24.26
N TYR A 11 -12.91 1.94 23.08
CA TYR A 11 -13.83 1.73 21.97
C TYR A 11 -13.64 0.34 21.40
N HIS A 12 -14.62 -0.52 21.64
CA HIS A 12 -14.70 -1.88 21.14
C HIS A 12 -15.20 -1.91 19.70
N SER A 13 -14.46 -2.63 18.90
CA SER A 13 -14.85 -3.50 17.76
C SER A 13 -16.29 -3.33 17.22
N ARG A 14 -16.45 -2.64 16.07
CA ARG A 14 -17.60 -2.85 15.13
C ARG A 14 -17.38 -2.45 13.67
N CYS A 15 -16.22 -1.97 13.25
CA CYS A 15 -16.05 -1.47 11.88
C CYS A 15 -15.43 -2.44 10.84
N VAL A 16 -14.85 -3.55 11.26
CA VAL A 16 -14.16 -4.47 10.30
C VAL A 16 -15.11 -5.40 9.54
N ARG A 17 -16.35 -5.59 10.00
CA ARG A 17 -17.28 -6.59 9.40
C ARG A 17 -18.11 -6.11 8.21
N ALA A 18 -18.21 -4.83 7.94
CA ALA A 18 -19.11 -4.33 6.89
C ALA A 18 -18.41 -4.12 5.52
N ALA A 19 -17.14 -3.77 5.51
CA ALA A 19 -16.41 -3.52 4.27
C ALA A 19 -16.02 -4.82 3.53
N ASP A 20 -15.65 -5.87 4.25
CA ASP A 20 -15.21 -7.15 3.65
C ASP A 20 -16.34 -7.94 2.99
N LEU A 21 -17.58 -7.81 3.48
CA LEU A 21 -18.75 -8.50 2.91
C LEU A 21 -19.29 -7.83 1.64
N CYS A 22 -19.08 -6.52 1.47
CA CYS A 22 -19.53 -5.81 0.28
C CYS A 22 -18.63 -6.09 -0.93
N PHE A 23 -17.33 -6.26 -0.73
CA PHE A 23 -16.36 -6.51 -1.81
C PHE A 23 -16.51 -7.91 -2.39
N LEU A 24 -16.71 -8.92 -1.56
CA LEU A 24 -16.94 -10.31 -2.03
C LEU A 24 -18.29 -10.48 -2.76
N SER A 25 -19.34 -9.76 -2.35
CA SER A 25 -20.66 -9.86 -2.99
C SER A 25 -20.68 -9.25 -4.39
N HIS A 26 -19.91 -8.19 -4.64
CA HIS A 26 -19.85 -7.54 -5.95
C HIS A 26 -19.02 -8.35 -6.96
N PHE A 27 -17.94 -8.97 -6.53
CA PHE A 27 -17.09 -9.82 -7.37
C PHE A 27 -17.78 -11.15 -7.76
N LEU A 28 -18.60 -11.69 -6.86
CA LEU A 28 -19.40 -12.91 -7.13
C LEU A 28 -20.60 -12.62 -8.05
N ARG A 29 -21.12 -11.39 -8.07
CA ARG A 29 -22.24 -11.01 -8.94
C ARG A 29 -21.82 -10.88 -10.40
N ILE A 30 -20.65 -10.32 -10.67
CA ILE A 30 -20.10 -10.19 -12.04
C ILE A 30 -19.81 -11.56 -12.67
N ARG A 31 -19.31 -12.55 -11.90
CA ARG A 31 -19.10 -13.91 -12.42
C ARG A 31 -20.39 -14.67 -12.71
N ARG A 32 -21.51 -14.33 -12.07
CA ARG A 32 -22.77 -15.05 -12.25
C ARG A 32 -23.47 -14.68 -13.56
N GLU A 33 -23.30 -13.47 -14.05
CA GLU A 33 -23.93 -13.00 -15.30
C GLU A 33 -23.22 -13.49 -16.54
N GLU A 34 -21.89 -13.63 -16.54
CA GLU A 34 -21.15 -14.15 -17.70
C GLU A 34 -21.36 -15.66 -17.94
N TYR A 35 -21.60 -16.46 -16.88
CA TYR A 35 -21.87 -17.89 -17.03
C TYR A 35 -23.29 -18.19 -17.52
N THR A 36 -24.24 -17.29 -17.31
CA THR A 36 -25.64 -17.51 -17.71
C THR A 36 -25.85 -17.28 -19.21
N ILE A 37 -25.07 -16.40 -19.84
CA ILE A 37 -25.16 -16.08 -21.27
C ILE A 37 -24.50 -17.16 -22.13
N GLY A 38 -23.51 -17.88 -21.64
CA GLY A 38 -22.82 -18.97 -22.36
C GLY A 38 -23.68 -20.23 -22.50
N ILE A 39 -24.58 -20.51 -21.60
CA ILE A 39 -25.39 -21.74 -21.54
C ILE A 39 -26.60 -21.66 -22.50
N PHE A 40 -27.13 -20.48 -22.78
CA PHE A 40 -28.31 -20.31 -23.62
C PHE A 40 -28.04 -20.41 -25.14
N ARG A 41 -26.80 -20.38 -25.58
CA ARG A 41 -26.43 -20.48 -27.02
C ARG A 41 -26.13 -21.91 -27.52
N MET A 42 -26.17 -22.92 -26.66
CA MET A 42 -25.85 -24.32 -27.03
C MET A 42 -27.05 -25.29 -27.12
N ILE A 43 -28.28 -24.81 -27.07
CA ILE A 43 -29.50 -25.67 -27.08
C ILE A 43 -30.20 -25.68 -28.43
N THR A 44 -29.51 -25.51 -29.56
CA THR A 44 -30.11 -25.75 -30.86
C THR A 44 -29.19 -26.57 -31.76
N MET A 45 -28.97 -27.84 -31.41
CA MET A 45 -28.55 -28.87 -32.37
C MET A 45 -28.99 -30.28 -31.94
N LYS A 46 -29.93 -30.81 -32.72
CA LYS A 46 -30.31 -32.20 -33.05
C LYS A 46 -30.22 -33.32 -31.99
N ARG A 47 -31.39 -33.95 -31.79
CA ARG A 47 -31.65 -35.19 -31.03
C ARG A 47 -30.63 -36.30 -31.32
N ILE A 48 -29.87 -36.69 -30.28
CA ILE A 48 -29.15 -37.97 -30.19
C ILE A 48 -29.30 -38.44 -28.73
N ASN A 49 -29.51 -39.76 -28.55
CA ASN A 49 -29.83 -40.48 -27.31
C ASN A 49 -29.06 -40.02 -26.04
N TYR A 50 -29.74 -39.25 -25.18
CA TYR A 50 -29.11 -38.51 -24.07
C TYR A 50 -29.11 -39.21 -22.71
N LYS A 51 -29.59 -40.44 -22.57
CA LYS A 51 -29.73 -41.03 -21.23
C LYS A 51 -28.43 -41.50 -20.57
N ILE A 52 -27.36 -41.76 -21.34
CA ILE A 52 -26.08 -42.22 -20.80
C ILE A 52 -25.04 -41.10 -20.77
N GLY A 53 -25.06 -40.16 -21.72
CA GLY A 53 -24.13 -39.05 -21.77
C GLY A 53 -24.34 -38.01 -20.67
N PHE A 54 -25.58 -37.81 -20.23
CA PHE A 54 -25.92 -36.81 -19.24
C PHE A 54 -25.46 -37.20 -17.81
N VAL A 55 -25.45 -38.49 -17.48
CA VAL A 55 -24.97 -38.99 -16.17
C VAL A 55 -23.44 -38.93 -16.10
N LEU A 56 -22.73 -39.14 -17.20
CA LEU A 56 -21.27 -39.01 -17.26
C LEU A 56 -20.80 -37.55 -17.26
N LEU A 57 -21.55 -36.61 -17.86
CA LEU A 57 -21.25 -35.20 -17.82
C LEU A 57 -21.50 -34.58 -16.42
N LEU A 58 -22.53 -35.00 -15.70
CA LEU A 58 -22.81 -34.58 -14.32
C LEU A 58 -21.75 -35.14 -13.37
N GLY A 59 -21.23 -36.33 -13.59
CA GLY A 59 -20.14 -36.92 -12.79
C GLY A 59 -18.79 -36.22 -12.97
N LEU A 60 -18.53 -35.62 -14.16
CA LEU A 60 -17.30 -34.86 -14.44
C LEU A 60 -17.37 -33.41 -13.94
N CYS A 61 -18.56 -32.85 -13.76
CA CYS A 61 -18.76 -31.51 -13.16
C CYS A 61 -18.72 -31.50 -11.63
N CYS A 62 -18.87 -32.65 -11.00
CA CYS A 62 -18.65 -32.81 -9.54
C CYS A 62 -17.18 -33.14 -9.23
N ARG A 63 -16.25 -32.40 -9.79
CA ARG A 63 -14.96 -32.29 -9.09
C ARG A 63 -15.29 -31.63 -7.74
N PRO A 64 -14.90 -32.25 -6.61
CA PRO A 64 -15.00 -31.54 -5.34
C PRO A 64 -14.23 -30.24 -5.57
N VAL A 65 -14.94 -29.10 -5.51
CA VAL A 65 -14.28 -27.81 -5.36
C VAL A 65 -13.37 -28.05 -4.16
N ALA A 66 -12.08 -28.11 -4.42
CA ALA A 66 -11.11 -28.33 -3.35
C ALA A 66 -11.51 -27.33 -2.27
N ALA A 67 -11.88 -27.84 -1.10
CA ALA A 67 -12.44 -27.04 -0.04
C ALA A 67 -11.49 -25.86 0.11
N GLN A 68 -11.95 -24.67 -0.24
CA GLN A 68 -11.15 -23.46 -0.17
C GLN A 68 -10.70 -23.41 1.28
N GLN A 69 -9.41 -23.64 1.50
CA GLN A 69 -8.86 -23.75 2.83
C GLN A 69 -9.23 -22.44 3.53
N ARG A 70 -10.15 -22.54 4.51
CA ARG A 70 -10.59 -21.36 5.24
C ARG A 70 -9.37 -20.78 5.90
N VAL A 71 -9.08 -19.53 5.58
CA VAL A 71 -8.02 -18.77 6.26
C VAL A 71 -8.38 -18.73 7.74
N ASP A 72 -7.53 -19.28 8.57
CA ASP A 72 -7.67 -19.21 10.02
C ASP A 72 -6.96 -17.93 10.48
N VAL A 73 -7.71 -16.84 10.47
CA VAL A 73 -7.19 -15.49 10.76
C VAL A 73 -6.51 -15.43 12.12
N GLU A 74 -7.08 -16.09 13.13
CA GLU A 74 -6.50 -16.10 14.48
C GLU A 74 -5.14 -16.80 14.50
N LYS A 75 -5.04 -17.96 13.89
CA LYS A 75 -3.77 -18.70 13.77
C LYS A 75 -2.71 -17.92 13.01
N ASP A 76 -3.11 -17.23 11.94
CA ASP A 76 -2.20 -16.46 11.11
C ASP A 76 -1.72 -15.19 11.85
N LEU A 77 -2.60 -14.50 12.59
CA LEU A 77 -2.22 -13.37 13.43
C LEU A 77 -1.29 -13.78 14.58
N GLN A 78 -1.57 -14.91 15.23
CA GLN A 78 -0.66 -15.48 16.23
C GLN A 78 0.71 -15.81 15.64
N TYR A 79 0.75 -16.31 14.40
CA TYR A 79 2.01 -16.54 13.71
C TYR A 79 2.77 -15.21 13.47
N CYS A 80 2.09 -14.20 12.95
CA CYS A 80 2.66 -12.86 12.72
C CYS A 80 3.22 -12.26 14.02
N HIS A 81 2.46 -12.31 15.11
CA HIS A 81 2.88 -11.84 16.42
C HIS A 81 4.17 -12.51 16.89
N ARG A 82 4.27 -13.85 16.78
CA ARG A 82 5.52 -14.57 17.10
C ARG A 82 6.70 -14.15 16.22
N GLN A 83 6.48 -13.83 14.94
CA GLN A 83 7.54 -13.33 14.06
C GLN A 83 7.98 -11.91 14.44
N VAL A 84 7.05 -11.03 14.83
CA VAL A 84 7.35 -9.69 15.34
C VAL A 84 8.19 -9.79 16.62
N ALA A 85 7.82 -10.64 17.57
CA ALA A 85 8.58 -10.87 18.80
C ALA A 85 10.01 -11.36 18.51
N ARG A 86 10.17 -12.30 17.57
CA ARG A 86 11.50 -12.78 17.13
C ARG A 86 12.32 -11.68 16.46
N ALA A 87 11.70 -10.89 15.60
CA ALA A 87 12.37 -9.78 14.94
C ALA A 87 12.85 -8.73 15.96
N LEU A 88 12.00 -8.34 16.90
CA LEU A 88 12.38 -7.42 17.98
C LEU A 88 13.52 -7.96 18.85
N ALA A 89 13.51 -9.24 19.17
CA ALA A 89 14.61 -9.88 19.89
C ALA A 89 15.94 -9.85 19.11
N GLY A 90 15.88 -10.12 17.79
CA GLY A 90 17.07 -10.07 16.92
C GLY A 90 17.59 -8.66 16.65
N LEU A 91 16.75 -7.64 16.80
CA LEU A 91 17.12 -6.23 16.65
C LEU A 91 17.73 -5.64 17.93
N LYS A 92 17.52 -6.29 19.08
CA LYS A 92 18.06 -5.84 20.36
C LYS A 92 19.56 -6.11 20.42
N LYS A 93 20.33 -5.09 20.80
CA LYS A 93 21.78 -5.16 21.07
C LYS A 93 22.05 -4.80 22.53
N ASP A 94 23.28 -4.87 22.98
CA ASP A 94 23.67 -4.67 24.38
C ASP A 94 23.20 -3.33 24.97
N GLY A 95 23.09 -2.29 24.14
CA GLY A 95 22.55 -0.97 24.52
C GLY A 95 21.04 -0.81 24.38
N GLY A 96 20.31 -1.82 23.93
CA GLY A 96 18.87 -1.73 23.63
C GLY A 96 18.58 -1.74 22.14
N TRP A 97 17.58 -0.96 21.71
CA TRP A 97 17.17 -0.85 20.28
C TRP A 97 17.68 0.46 19.69
N ASP A 98 18.28 0.37 18.52
CA ASP A 98 18.57 1.54 17.69
C ASP A 98 17.35 1.90 16.83
N TYR A 99 16.53 2.83 17.28
CA TYR A 99 15.32 3.29 16.61
C TYR A 99 15.60 4.11 15.34
N THR A 100 16.85 4.51 15.11
CA THR A 100 17.25 5.23 13.88
C THR A 100 17.55 4.29 12.72
N ARG A 101 17.43 2.98 12.91
CA ARG A 101 17.68 1.95 11.90
C ARG A 101 16.51 0.98 11.81
N MET A 102 15.99 0.82 10.60
CA MET A 102 14.83 -0.06 10.33
C MET A 102 15.29 -1.39 9.75
N PRO A 103 14.71 -2.54 10.16
CA PRO A 103 14.96 -3.81 9.52
C PRO A 103 14.43 -3.77 8.08
N ARG A 104 15.27 -4.11 7.11
CA ARG A 104 14.95 -4.08 5.69
C ARG A 104 14.68 -5.47 5.13
N ASN A 105 15.66 -6.34 5.26
CA ASN A 105 15.66 -7.70 4.73
C ASN A 105 16.74 -8.52 5.42
N ILE A 106 16.70 -9.83 5.19
CA ILE A 106 17.85 -10.72 5.43
C ILE A 106 18.49 -10.95 4.07
N LEU A 107 19.80 -10.78 3.97
CA LEU A 107 20.50 -10.94 2.71
C LEU A 107 20.50 -12.40 2.26
N ALA A 108 20.36 -12.64 0.95
CA ALA A 108 20.31 -14.00 0.41
C ALA A 108 21.61 -14.77 0.64
N GLU A 109 22.74 -14.05 0.66
CA GLU A 109 24.05 -14.60 0.97
C GLU A 109 24.13 -15.05 2.42
N ASP A 110 23.61 -14.23 3.34
CA ASP A 110 23.56 -14.56 4.78
C ASP A 110 22.72 -15.81 5.04
N LEU A 111 21.55 -15.91 4.38
CA LEU A 111 20.68 -17.08 4.50
C LEU A 111 21.35 -18.37 4.02
N LYS A 112 22.15 -18.33 2.94
CA LYS A 112 22.91 -19.48 2.45
C LYS A 112 23.97 -19.96 3.44
N GLU A 113 24.49 -19.03 4.26
CA GLU A 113 25.48 -19.30 5.29
C GLU A 113 24.86 -19.55 6.68
N GLY A 114 23.52 -19.64 6.74
CA GLY A 114 22.77 -19.88 7.98
C GLY A 114 22.67 -18.68 8.91
N ARG A 115 23.07 -17.49 8.46
CA ARG A 115 22.89 -16.24 9.20
C ARG A 115 21.49 -15.68 8.98
N THR A 116 20.85 -15.22 10.04
CA THR A 116 19.48 -14.71 10.02
C THR A 116 19.37 -13.29 10.59
N GLU A 117 20.48 -12.56 10.58
CA GLU A 117 20.52 -11.19 11.09
C GLU A 117 19.86 -10.21 10.12
N TRP A 118 19.16 -9.24 10.70
CA TRP A 118 18.52 -8.20 9.92
C TRP A 118 19.54 -7.22 9.32
N ASN A 119 19.52 -7.07 8.01
CA ASN A 119 20.16 -5.95 7.33
C ASN A 119 19.35 -4.68 7.61
N CYS A 120 19.76 -3.93 8.63
CA CYS A 120 19.09 -2.69 9.03
C CYS A 120 19.60 -1.51 8.22
N ARG A 121 18.66 -0.65 7.77
CA ARG A 121 18.94 0.57 7.03
C ARG A 121 18.60 1.80 7.88
N PRO A 122 19.28 2.95 7.66
CA PRO A 122 18.96 4.18 8.36
C PRO A 122 17.50 4.59 8.16
N ALA A 123 16.90 5.22 9.15
CA ALA A 123 15.56 5.81 9.06
C ALA A 123 15.64 7.15 8.29
N THR A 124 16.04 7.10 7.01
CA THR A 124 16.22 8.26 6.13
C THR A 124 15.29 8.23 4.95
N PRO A 125 15.01 9.36 4.27
CA PRO A 125 14.06 9.41 3.16
C PRO A 125 14.52 8.61 1.93
N GLU A 126 15.81 8.29 1.81
CA GLU A 126 16.35 7.43 0.76
C GLU A 126 15.91 5.96 0.92
N GLU A 127 15.52 5.56 2.14
CA GLU A 127 15.04 4.22 2.47
C GLU A 127 13.51 4.18 2.52
N TRP A 128 12.88 4.29 1.37
CA TRP A 128 11.44 4.46 1.14
C TRP A 128 10.51 3.55 1.97
N CYS A 129 10.96 2.36 2.34
CA CYS A 129 10.15 1.39 3.10
C CYS A 129 10.35 1.46 4.62
N GLY A 130 11.10 2.46 5.13
CA GLY A 130 11.38 2.59 6.56
C GLY A 130 10.13 2.72 7.44
N GLY A 131 9.03 3.25 6.90
CA GLY A 131 7.75 3.38 7.62
C GLY A 131 6.98 2.07 7.82
N PHE A 132 7.29 1.01 7.07
CA PHE A 132 6.56 -0.26 7.19
C PHE A 132 6.85 -0.99 8.50
N TRP A 133 8.08 -0.94 9.01
CA TRP A 133 8.39 -1.61 10.26
C TRP A 133 7.57 -1.08 11.44
N PRO A 134 7.57 0.23 11.73
CA PRO A 134 6.67 0.76 12.76
C PRO A 134 5.19 0.48 12.43
N GLY A 135 4.78 0.48 11.15
CA GLY A 135 3.44 0.08 10.74
C GLY A 135 3.08 -1.34 11.16
N VAL A 136 3.97 -2.31 10.93
CA VAL A 136 3.80 -3.70 11.37
C VAL A 136 3.67 -3.78 12.90
N LEU A 137 4.50 -3.02 13.63
CA LEU A 137 4.42 -2.98 15.10
C LEU A 137 3.09 -2.40 15.60
N TRP A 138 2.54 -1.39 14.92
CA TRP A 138 1.22 -0.85 15.24
C TRP A 138 0.11 -1.87 15.00
N CYS A 139 0.13 -2.60 13.89
CA CYS A 139 -0.84 -3.66 13.62
C CYS A 139 -0.74 -4.81 14.64
N ASP A 140 0.47 -5.17 15.03
CA ASP A 140 0.68 -6.20 16.07
C ASP A 140 0.21 -5.73 17.45
N TYR A 141 0.41 -4.45 17.77
CA TYR A 141 -0.13 -3.85 18.99
C TYR A 141 -1.67 -3.83 19.00
N GLU A 142 -2.28 -3.53 17.87
CA GLU A 142 -3.75 -3.58 17.71
C GLU A 142 -4.30 -4.99 17.96
N TYR A 143 -3.59 -6.01 17.49
CA TYR A 143 -3.97 -7.41 17.68
C TYR A 143 -3.71 -7.88 19.12
N SER A 144 -2.49 -7.69 19.62
CA SER A 144 -2.02 -8.31 20.86
C SER A 144 -2.41 -7.52 22.12
N GLY A 145 -2.58 -6.21 22.02
CA GLY A 145 -2.74 -5.31 23.17
C GLY A 145 -1.48 -5.16 24.03
N GLU A 146 -0.35 -5.75 23.64
CA GLU A 146 0.86 -5.77 24.44
C GLU A 146 1.51 -4.37 24.55
N ALA A 147 1.54 -3.81 25.76
CA ALA A 147 2.13 -2.49 26.02
C ALA A 147 3.61 -2.40 25.57
N TYR A 148 4.34 -3.51 25.59
CA TYR A 148 5.71 -3.57 25.10
C TYR A 148 5.76 -3.29 23.59
N ILE A 149 4.93 -3.96 22.79
CA ILE A 149 4.85 -3.77 21.33
C ILE A 149 4.45 -2.33 21.01
N GLY A 150 3.45 -1.78 21.74
CA GLY A 150 3.03 -0.39 21.59
C GLY A 150 4.16 0.62 21.87
N ARG A 151 5.02 0.36 22.86
CA ARG A 151 6.21 1.21 23.10
C ARG A 151 7.21 1.13 21.95
N GLN A 152 7.47 -0.07 21.41
CA GLN A 152 8.36 -0.24 20.26
C GLN A 152 7.80 0.49 19.04
N ALA A 153 6.51 0.34 18.75
CA ALA A 153 5.83 1.05 17.68
C ALA A 153 6.01 2.57 17.76
N ARG A 154 5.79 3.15 18.96
CA ARG A 154 5.98 4.59 19.19
C ARG A 154 7.41 5.05 18.96
N ASN A 155 8.39 4.31 19.49
CA ASN A 155 9.79 4.70 19.42
C ASN A 155 10.32 4.66 17.96
N TYR A 156 10.01 3.60 17.22
CA TYR A 156 10.36 3.53 15.80
C TYR A 156 9.61 4.56 14.95
N THR A 157 8.33 4.82 15.24
CA THR A 157 7.57 5.89 14.58
C THR A 157 8.21 7.26 14.81
N ALA A 158 8.57 7.58 16.07
CA ALA A 158 9.14 8.88 16.43
C ALA A 158 10.44 9.21 15.67
N SER A 159 11.23 8.23 15.27
CA SER A 159 12.46 8.46 14.52
C SER A 159 12.25 9.04 13.12
N LEU A 160 11.03 9.01 12.60
CA LEU A 160 10.64 9.56 11.29
C LEU A 160 9.98 10.95 11.42
N ALA A 161 9.81 11.51 12.64
CA ALA A 161 9.10 12.78 12.86
C ALA A 161 9.73 13.97 12.12
N TYR A 162 11.05 13.98 11.98
CA TYR A 162 11.81 15.05 11.32
C TYR A 162 11.43 15.26 9.83
N LEU A 163 10.77 14.29 9.22
CA LEU A 163 10.32 14.39 7.81
C LEU A 163 9.24 15.47 7.62
N ALA A 164 8.57 15.88 8.68
CA ALA A 164 7.58 16.96 8.64
C ALA A 164 8.20 18.33 8.30
N ASP A 165 9.47 18.54 8.67
CA ASP A 165 10.18 19.81 8.53
C ASP A 165 11.32 19.76 7.49
N ARG A 166 11.46 18.62 6.80
CA ARG A 166 12.53 18.41 5.81
C ARG A 166 11.98 18.47 4.39
N ASP A 167 12.70 19.16 3.51
CA ASP A 167 12.39 19.13 2.07
C ASP A 167 12.39 17.70 1.52
N PRO A 168 11.45 17.37 0.64
CA PRO A 168 11.25 16.01 0.17
C PRO A 168 12.45 15.54 -0.68
N TYR A 169 13.01 14.39 -0.36
CA TYR A 169 14.00 13.72 -1.19
C TYR A 169 13.36 13.18 -2.47
N ASP A 170 12.20 12.54 -2.32
CA ASP A 170 11.33 12.07 -3.39
C ASP A 170 9.88 11.93 -2.85
N HIS A 171 9.03 11.25 -3.63
CA HIS A 171 7.60 11.13 -3.31
C HIS A 171 7.27 10.14 -2.19
N ASP A 172 8.18 9.30 -1.72
CA ASP A 172 7.90 8.15 -0.84
C ASP A 172 7.52 8.53 0.61
N LEU A 173 7.15 9.78 0.85
CA LEU A 173 6.79 10.30 2.17
C LEU A 173 5.55 9.63 2.77
N GLY A 174 4.58 9.21 1.94
CA GLY A 174 3.42 8.46 2.42
C GLY A 174 3.80 7.08 2.92
N PHE A 175 4.71 6.38 2.24
CA PHE A 175 5.25 5.10 2.72
C PHE A 175 5.98 5.24 4.06
N LEU A 176 6.69 6.33 4.26
CA LEU A 176 7.42 6.58 5.50
C LEU A 176 6.50 7.01 6.63
N VAL A 177 5.66 8.02 6.40
CA VAL A 177 4.91 8.70 7.47
C VAL A 177 3.49 8.17 7.62
N HIS A 178 2.74 7.91 6.53
CA HIS A 178 1.38 7.41 6.69
C HIS A 178 1.34 5.96 7.16
N CYS A 179 2.27 5.12 6.70
CA CYS A 179 2.39 3.75 7.22
C CYS A 179 2.79 3.70 8.70
N SER A 180 3.54 4.67 9.21
CA SER A 180 3.98 4.74 10.61
C SER A 180 3.03 5.58 11.48
N PHE A 181 3.07 6.90 11.32
CA PHE A 181 2.24 7.84 12.09
C PHE A 181 0.74 7.69 11.80
N GLY A 182 0.35 7.36 10.55
CA GLY A 182 -1.05 7.13 10.20
C GLY A 182 -1.65 5.96 10.98
N ASN A 183 -0.95 4.82 11.04
CA ASN A 183 -1.36 3.70 11.89
C ASN A 183 -1.33 4.06 13.37
N GLY A 184 -0.31 4.80 13.82
CA GLY A 184 -0.25 5.31 15.18
C GLY A 184 -1.43 6.20 15.51
N MET A 185 -1.82 7.10 14.60
CA MET A 185 -2.98 8.00 14.77
C MET A 185 -4.30 7.24 14.84
N ARG A 186 -4.44 6.16 14.06
CA ARG A 186 -5.63 5.30 14.04
C ARG A 186 -5.79 4.49 15.34
N ILE A 187 -4.69 3.96 15.88
CA ILE A 187 -4.70 2.98 16.98
C ILE A 187 -4.53 3.65 18.33
N ALA A 188 -3.66 4.66 18.41
CA ALA A 188 -3.34 5.39 19.65
C ALA A 188 -3.17 6.89 19.34
N PRO A 189 -4.28 7.61 19.04
CA PRO A 189 -4.24 8.99 18.55
C PRO A 189 -3.48 9.94 19.47
N CYS A 190 -2.70 10.83 18.85
CA CYS A 190 -1.89 11.83 19.53
C CYS A 190 -1.79 13.09 18.66
N ALA A 191 -1.90 14.28 19.25
CA ALA A 191 -1.86 15.54 18.51
C ALA A 191 -0.57 15.70 17.71
N SER A 192 0.58 15.32 18.28
CA SER A 192 1.87 15.37 17.58
C SER A 192 1.93 14.47 16.33
N TYR A 193 1.19 13.36 16.30
CA TYR A 193 1.12 12.51 15.12
C TYR A 193 0.39 13.21 13.98
N ARG A 194 -0.74 13.88 14.30
CA ARG A 194 -1.45 14.71 13.32
C ARG A 194 -0.52 15.78 12.74
N ASP A 195 0.21 16.48 13.60
CA ASP A 195 1.07 17.58 13.17
C ASP A 195 2.20 17.08 12.26
N VAL A 196 2.79 15.91 12.53
CA VAL A 196 3.79 15.28 11.66
C VAL A 196 3.17 14.88 10.32
N ILE A 197 1.99 14.25 10.30
CA ILE A 197 1.33 13.84 9.05
C ILE A 197 1.01 15.06 8.19
N VAL A 198 0.44 16.12 8.78
CA VAL A 198 0.11 17.37 8.07
C VAL A 198 1.36 18.08 7.57
N GLY A 199 2.41 18.18 8.40
CA GLY A 199 3.69 18.75 8.00
C GLY A 199 4.29 18.00 6.80
N THR A 200 4.34 16.67 6.88
CA THR A 200 4.88 15.83 5.79
C THR A 200 4.03 15.91 4.51
N ALA A 201 2.71 16.00 4.63
CA ALA A 201 1.83 16.20 3.48
C ALA A 201 2.13 17.52 2.76
N ASN A 202 2.42 18.60 3.50
CA ASN A 202 2.85 19.87 2.93
C ASN A 202 4.25 19.77 2.27
N GLN A 203 5.16 18.95 2.79
CA GLN A 203 6.43 18.69 2.11
C GLN A 203 6.21 17.95 0.79
N LEU A 204 5.38 16.91 0.77
CA LEU A 204 5.04 16.18 -0.45
C LEU A 204 4.40 17.10 -1.49
N ALA A 205 3.54 18.02 -1.09
CA ALA A 205 2.89 18.98 -1.97
C ALA A 205 3.88 19.89 -2.74
N LYS A 206 5.10 20.12 -2.24
CA LYS A 206 6.16 20.86 -2.94
C LYS A 206 6.60 20.20 -4.25
N LEU A 207 6.42 18.89 -4.37
CA LEU A 207 6.73 18.13 -5.59
C LEU A 207 5.63 18.21 -6.66
N PHE A 208 4.49 18.83 -6.35
CA PHE A 208 3.37 18.93 -7.27
C PHE A 208 3.63 19.97 -8.37
N ASN A 209 3.44 19.57 -9.62
CA ASN A 209 3.50 20.48 -10.76
C ASN A 209 2.08 20.77 -11.26
N PRO A 210 1.53 21.98 -11.06
CA PRO A 210 0.15 22.32 -11.42
C PRO A 210 -0.10 22.33 -12.93
N ARG A 211 0.92 22.52 -13.78
CA ARG A 211 0.76 22.48 -15.23
C ARG A 211 0.54 21.06 -15.74
N ILE A 212 1.23 20.09 -15.13
CA ILE A 212 1.11 18.67 -15.45
C ILE A 212 -0.09 18.08 -14.70
N GLY A 213 -0.25 18.44 -13.44
CA GLY A 213 -1.27 17.91 -12.55
C GLY A 213 -0.82 16.66 -11.80
N THR A 214 0.49 16.45 -11.65
CA THR A 214 1.03 15.31 -10.88
C THR A 214 2.18 15.72 -9.96
N ILE A 215 2.45 14.87 -8.96
CA ILE A 215 3.60 14.96 -8.06
C ILE A 215 4.80 14.32 -8.76
N LEU A 216 5.93 15.03 -8.80
CA LEU A 216 7.20 14.51 -9.27
C LEU A 216 7.64 13.36 -8.35
N SER A 217 7.88 12.18 -8.92
CA SER A 217 8.24 11.02 -8.10
C SER A 217 9.71 11.04 -7.71
N TRP A 218 10.60 11.17 -8.67
CA TRP A 218 12.04 11.07 -8.44
C TRP A 218 12.79 12.29 -8.98
N PRO A 219 13.03 13.32 -8.17
CA PRO A 219 13.83 14.48 -8.58
C PRO A 219 15.21 14.09 -9.16
N ARG A 220 15.86 13.08 -8.58
CA ARG A 220 17.16 12.57 -9.01
C ARG A 220 17.18 11.92 -10.41
N GLU A 221 16.03 11.43 -10.89
CA GLU A 221 15.93 10.80 -12.19
C GLU A 221 15.68 11.82 -13.32
N VAL A 222 15.44 13.09 -12.99
CA VAL A 222 15.25 14.17 -13.97
C VAL A 222 16.50 14.30 -14.86
N GLU A 223 17.65 14.43 -14.26
CA GLU A 223 18.93 14.53 -14.99
C GLU A 223 19.43 13.16 -15.44
N LYS A 224 19.40 12.17 -14.54
CA LYS A 224 19.96 10.84 -14.79
C LYS A 224 19.30 10.08 -15.94
N GLN A 225 17.98 10.22 -16.12
CA GLN A 225 17.20 9.55 -17.16
C GLN A 225 16.77 10.51 -18.29
N GLY A 226 17.00 11.80 -18.14
CA GLY A 226 16.45 12.80 -19.04
C GLY A 226 14.92 12.85 -18.98
N TRP A 227 14.31 12.65 -17.80
CA TRP A 227 12.87 12.68 -17.56
C TRP A 227 12.47 14.01 -16.91
N PRO A 228 12.06 15.03 -17.66
CA PRO A 228 11.84 16.38 -17.13
C PRO A 228 10.86 16.44 -15.97
N HIS A 229 9.82 15.59 -16.01
CA HIS A 229 8.94 15.29 -14.89
C HIS A 229 8.49 13.85 -15.00
N ASN A 230 8.78 13.07 -13.97
CA ASN A 230 8.43 11.65 -13.91
C ASN A 230 7.44 11.41 -12.80
N THR A 231 6.41 10.62 -13.09
CA THR A 231 5.42 10.18 -12.12
C THR A 231 5.32 8.67 -12.20
N ILE A 232 5.46 7.98 -11.07
CA ILE A 232 5.29 6.53 -11.01
C ILE A 232 3.95 6.19 -10.38
N MET A 233 3.43 5.00 -10.68
CA MET A 233 2.13 4.56 -10.17
C MET A 233 2.12 4.42 -8.64
N ASP A 234 3.25 4.14 -8.03
CA ASP A 234 3.45 4.06 -6.57
C ASP A 234 3.01 5.33 -5.84
N ASN A 235 3.07 6.48 -6.52
CA ASN A 235 2.66 7.77 -5.96
C ASN A 235 1.18 7.78 -5.54
N MET A 236 0.36 6.90 -6.10
CA MET A 236 -1.05 6.77 -5.73
C MET A 236 -1.25 6.43 -4.24
N ILE A 237 -0.31 5.71 -3.59
CA ILE A 237 -0.42 5.41 -2.16
C ILE A 237 -0.24 6.66 -1.30
N ASN A 238 0.54 7.65 -1.77
CA ASN A 238 0.79 8.88 -1.03
C ASN A 238 -0.44 9.80 -0.94
N LEU A 239 -1.42 9.60 -1.84
CA LEU A 239 -2.64 10.41 -1.85
C LEU A 239 -3.48 10.23 -0.59
N GLU A 240 -3.41 9.04 0.05
CA GLU A 240 -4.10 8.81 1.32
C GLU A 240 -3.64 9.80 2.40
N MET A 241 -2.33 10.05 2.48
CA MET A 241 -1.78 11.05 3.40
C MET A 241 -2.29 12.45 3.08
N LEU A 242 -2.37 12.83 1.79
CA LEU A 242 -2.87 14.15 1.38
C LEU A 242 -4.37 14.30 1.70
N PHE A 243 -5.20 13.32 1.37
CA PHE A 243 -6.62 13.33 1.69
C PHE A 243 -6.84 13.38 3.20
N TRP A 244 -6.14 12.55 3.96
CA TRP A 244 -6.25 12.56 5.41
C TRP A 244 -5.83 13.92 6.01
N ALA A 245 -4.68 14.44 5.58
CA ALA A 245 -4.14 15.71 6.07
C ALA A 245 -5.09 16.88 5.77
N SER A 246 -5.71 16.93 4.59
CA SER A 246 -6.65 17.99 4.23
C SER A 246 -7.84 18.07 5.18
N ARG A 247 -8.35 16.93 5.64
CA ARG A 247 -9.46 16.83 6.60
C ARG A 247 -9.05 17.08 8.05
N ASN A 248 -7.74 17.10 8.33
CA ASN A 248 -7.18 17.21 9.67
C ASN A 248 -6.33 18.47 9.88
N GLY A 249 -6.63 19.55 9.16
CA GLY A 249 -6.02 20.86 9.34
C GLY A 249 -4.95 21.23 8.30
N GLY A 250 -4.67 20.39 7.31
CA GLY A 250 -3.68 20.66 6.25
C GLY A 250 -4.17 21.58 5.13
N GLY A 251 -5.49 21.84 5.07
CA GLY A 251 -6.09 22.74 4.06
C GLY A 251 -6.56 22.05 2.79
N GLN A 252 -7.47 22.73 2.07
CA GLN A 252 -8.13 22.21 0.87
C GLN A 252 -7.16 21.93 -0.29
N ASN A 253 -6.07 22.68 -0.40
CA ASN A 253 -5.07 22.52 -1.44
C ASN A 253 -4.48 21.10 -1.49
N LEU A 254 -4.34 20.43 -0.36
CA LEU A 254 -3.83 19.05 -0.33
C LEU A 254 -4.84 18.07 -0.96
N TYR A 255 -6.13 18.29 -0.72
CA TYR A 255 -7.20 17.53 -1.37
C TYR A 255 -7.18 17.74 -2.89
N ASP A 256 -7.10 19.00 -3.32
CA ASP A 256 -7.11 19.36 -4.74
C ASP A 256 -5.89 18.76 -5.48
N ILE A 257 -4.71 18.76 -4.84
CA ILE A 257 -3.52 18.11 -5.36
C ILE A 257 -3.75 16.60 -5.53
N ALA A 258 -4.32 15.94 -4.53
CA ALA A 258 -4.56 14.50 -4.57
C ALA A 258 -5.55 14.13 -5.68
N VAL A 259 -6.67 14.84 -5.79
CA VAL A 259 -7.67 14.63 -6.87
C VAL A 259 -7.03 14.85 -8.23
N ARG A 260 -6.35 15.99 -8.42
CA ARG A 260 -5.72 16.31 -9.70
C ARG A 260 -4.67 15.29 -10.11
N HIS A 261 -3.87 14.82 -9.16
CA HIS A 261 -2.89 13.76 -9.40
C HIS A 261 -3.58 12.46 -9.84
N ALA A 262 -4.62 12.02 -9.14
CA ALA A 262 -5.35 10.80 -9.46
C ALA A 262 -5.98 10.88 -10.87
N GLU A 263 -6.64 11.99 -11.22
CA GLU A 263 -7.26 12.19 -12.54
C GLU A 263 -6.21 12.17 -13.66
N THR A 264 -5.10 12.89 -13.48
CA THR A 264 -4.03 12.94 -14.49
C THR A 264 -3.38 11.56 -14.66
N THR A 265 -3.15 10.84 -13.57
CA THR A 265 -2.59 9.49 -13.59
C THR A 265 -3.56 8.50 -14.25
N MET A 266 -4.87 8.60 -13.98
CA MET A 266 -5.88 7.78 -14.64
C MET A 266 -5.84 7.94 -16.17
N ASN A 267 -5.73 9.15 -16.64
CA ASN A 267 -5.75 9.45 -18.08
C ASN A 267 -4.48 9.04 -18.81
N ASN A 268 -3.34 8.96 -18.12
CA ASN A 268 -2.02 8.84 -18.77
C ASN A 268 -1.26 7.53 -18.46
N HIS A 269 -1.56 6.85 -17.34
CA HIS A 269 -0.82 5.65 -16.96
C HIS A 269 -1.49 4.37 -17.43
N PHE A 270 -2.80 4.36 -17.69
CA PHE A 270 -3.49 3.14 -18.09
C PHE A 270 -3.47 2.93 -19.59
N ARG A 271 -3.22 1.68 -19.99
CA ARG A 271 -3.40 1.20 -21.36
C ARG A 271 -4.86 0.80 -21.57
N LYS A 272 -5.23 0.58 -22.82
CA LYS A 272 -6.61 0.19 -23.20
C LYS A 272 -7.07 -1.14 -22.59
N ASP A 273 -6.14 -2.03 -22.24
CA ASP A 273 -6.39 -3.32 -21.60
C ASP A 273 -6.48 -3.25 -20.07
N GLY A 274 -6.39 -2.05 -19.48
CA GLY A 274 -6.43 -1.83 -18.03
C GLY A 274 -5.09 -2.02 -17.32
N SER A 275 -4.06 -2.46 -18.03
CA SER A 275 -2.70 -2.49 -17.45
C SER A 275 -2.12 -1.07 -17.34
N CYS A 276 -1.23 -0.82 -16.37
CA CYS A 276 -0.61 0.49 -16.24
C CYS A 276 0.88 0.49 -16.61
N TYR A 277 1.35 1.64 -17.08
CA TYR A 277 2.77 1.96 -17.11
C TYR A 277 3.28 2.13 -15.68
N HIS A 278 4.53 1.73 -15.44
CA HIS A 278 5.20 2.05 -14.17
C HIS A 278 5.43 3.56 -14.07
N VAL A 279 6.02 4.17 -15.11
CA VAL A 279 6.43 5.58 -15.16
C VAL A 279 5.73 6.28 -16.31
N ALA A 280 5.13 7.43 -16.05
CA ALA A 280 4.74 8.40 -17.05
C ALA A 280 5.70 9.60 -17.01
N VAL A 281 6.24 9.95 -18.15
CA VAL A 281 7.19 11.08 -18.31
C VAL A 281 6.48 12.23 -19.02
N TYR A 282 6.57 13.43 -18.47
CA TYR A 282 5.86 14.61 -18.94
C TYR A 282 6.81 15.74 -19.33
N ASP A 283 6.39 16.52 -20.30
CA ASP A 283 7.01 17.78 -20.68
C ASP A 283 6.57 18.90 -19.72
N THR A 284 7.53 19.57 -19.09
CA THR A 284 7.23 20.60 -18.07
C THR A 284 6.73 21.91 -18.65
N VAL A 285 6.93 22.15 -19.97
CA VAL A 285 6.50 23.37 -20.65
C VAL A 285 5.07 23.24 -21.13
N SER A 286 4.73 22.14 -21.82
CA SER A 286 3.39 21.91 -22.35
C SER A 286 2.46 21.19 -21.38
N GLY A 287 2.97 20.50 -20.36
CA GLY A 287 2.25 19.63 -19.46
C GLY A 287 1.84 18.29 -20.07
N LYS A 288 2.24 17.99 -21.30
CA LYS A 288 1.78 16.79 -22.02
C LYS A 288 2.62 15.57 -21.69
N LEU A 289 2.00 14.40 -21.77
CA LEU A 289 2.68 13.11 -21.69
C LEU A 289 3.64 12.96 -22.87
N ILE A 290 4.91 12.68 -22.58
CA ILE A 290 5.93 12.35 -23.57
C ILE A 290 5.89 10.85 -23.87
N LYS A 291 5.92 10.01 -22.82
CA LYS A 291 5.98 8.56 -22.94
C LYS A 291 5.61 7.85 -21.66
N GLY A 292 5.12 6.61 -21.79
CA GLY A 292 5.00 5.66 -20.68
C GLY A 292 6.13 4.62 -20.77
N VAL A 293 6.83 4.40 -19.67
CA VAL A 293 7.98 3.48 -19.59
C VAL A 293 7.96 2.67 -18.31
N THR A 294 8.92 1.78 -18.15
CA THR A 294 9.21 1.12 -16.88
C THR A 294 10.60 1.46 -16.37
N HIS A 295 10.79 1.38 -15.04
CA HIS A 295 12.10 1.49 -14.40
C HIS A 295 12.46 0.18 -13.68
N GLN A 296 11.45 -0.46 -13.07
CA GLN A 296 11.64 -1.70 -12.30
C GLN A 296 10.98 -2.92 -12.98
N GLY A 297 10.15 -2.72 -13.99
CA GLY A 297 9.51 -3.79 -14.74
C GLY A 297 10.43 -4.41 -15.79
N TYR A 298 9.97 -5.52 -16.37
CA TYR A 298 10.72 -6.28 -17.38
C TYR A 298 10.96 -5.48 -18.68
N SER A 299 9.95 -4.76 -19.15
CA SER A 299 10.02 -3.90 -20.34
C SER A 299 8.92 -2.85 -20.34
N ASP A 300 9.06 -1.81 -21.17
CA ASP A 300 8.05 -0.73 -21.32
C ASP A 300 6.69 -1.25 -21.80
N ARG A 301 6.66 -2.42 -22.43
CA ARG A 301 5.43 -3.07 -22.90
C ARG A 301 4.82 -4.00 -21.86
N SER A 302 5.57 -4.38 -20.83
CA SER A 302 5.06 -5.26 -19.77
C SER A 302 4.29 -4.49 -18.71
N MET A 303 3.48 -5.20 -17.96
CA MET A 303 2.88 -4.72 -16.73
C MET A 303 3.79 -5.11 -15.57
N TRP A 304 4.25 -4.13 -14.80
CA TRP A 304 4.98 -4.37 -13.57
C TRP A 304 3.99 -4.65 -12.44
N ALA A 305 4.02 -5.89 -11.90
CA ALA A 305 2.99 -6.39 -10.98
C ALA A 305 2.78 -5.50 -9.75
N ARG A 306 3.87 -5.02 -9.12
CA ARG A 306 3.75 -4.13 -7.96
C ARG A 306 3.13 -2.78 -8.33
N GLY A 307 3.48 -2.18 -9.47
CA GLY A 307 2.86 -0.95 -9.95
C GLY A 307 1.36 -1.11 -10.20
N GLN A 308 0.95 -2.23 -10.81
CA GLN A 308 -0.48 -2.53 -10.99
C GLN A 308 -1.20 -2.68 -9.64
N SER A 309 -0.55 -3.28 -8.65
CA SER A 309 -1.11 -3.40 -7.30
C SER A 309 -1.28 -2.04 -6.63
N TRP A 310 -0.32 -1.12 -6.82
CA TRP A 310 -0.44 0.26 -6.33
C TRP A 310 -1.58 1.02 -6.99
N ALA A 311 -1.83 0.78 -8.29
CA ALA A 311 -2.99 1.35 -8.97
C ALA A 311 -4.30 0.86 -8.33
N ILE A 312 -4.44 -0.46 -8.12
CA ILE A 312 -5.63 -1.04 -7.49
C ILE A 312 -5.82 -0.45 -6.09
N TYR A 313 -4.77 -0.46 -5.27
CA TYR A 313 -4.83 0.10 -3.92
C TYR A 313 -5.22 1.58 -3.93
N GLY A 314 -4.47 2.40 -4.66
CA GLY A 314 -4.61 3.85 -4.60
C GLY A 314 -5.96 4.35 -5.12
N TYR A 315 -6.48 3.78 -6.21
CA TYR A 315 -7.81 4.15 -6.70
C TYR A 315 -8.93 3.63 -5.82
N THR A 316 -8.81 2.42 -5.25
CA THR A 316 -9.78 1.90 -4.29
C THR A 316 -9.83 2.78 -3.04
N MET A 317 -8.69 3.22 -2.53
CA MET A 317 -8.58 4.14 -1.41
C MET A 317 -9.17 5.51 -1.76
N ALA A 318 -8.81 6.08 -2.91
CA ALA A 318 -9.27 7.41 -3.31
C ALA A 318 -10.81 7.55 -3.41
N VAL A 319 -11.51 6.47 -3.78
CA VAL A 319 -13.00 6.44 -3.79
C VAL A 319 -13.61 6.60 -2.39
N SER A 320 -12.84 6.34 -1.33
CA SER A 320 -13.30 6.47 0.06
C SER A 320 -13.26 7.89 0.59
N TYR A 321 -12.59 8.80 -0.12
CA TYR A 321 -12.41 10.21 0.24
C TYR A 321 -13.26 11.13 -0.61
#